data_a41b3c2dc30802ccbbd617902e44d9b4
#
_entry.id   a41b3c2dc30802ccbbd617902e44d9b4
#
_cell.length_a   1.000
_cell.length_b   1.000
_cell.length_c   1.000
_cell.angle_alpha   90.00
_cell.angle_beta   90.00
_cell.angle_gamma   90.00
#
_symmetry.space_group_name_H-M   'P 1'
#
loop_
_entity.id
_entity.type
_entity.pdbx_description
1 polymer ?
#
loop_
_entity_poly.entity_id
_entity_poly.type
_entity_poly.pdbx_seq_one_letter_code
_entity_poly.pdbx_strand_id
1 'polypeptide(L)'
;AELFKIHLAEKYLENEFYKNTEFLTNSELSKLYKRTDIINFILSQFDQPTTYLEIGVRRREDNFNLINSDIKYSVDPGFEDELNDVDFKVTSDIFFDGLDNNTFLDKNIRFDVIFIDGLHLAEQVEKDIYNSLRYLKDDGFIIMHDCNPPTEFHASENYDFKLSPSKGFWNGTTWKSFFKNRLRNDISSCCIDTDWGVGIISKTKKMGEPTNVYNPFFEYKIFEKFRKESLNLISFEDFKKMFNSKS
;
A
#
# COMPACT_ATOMS: atom_id res chain seq x y z
N ALA A 1 -35.35 3.35 26.26
CA ALA A 1 -34.76 2.97 24.96
C ALA A 1 -33.36 3.57 24.78
N GLU A 2 -33.13 4.88 25.10
CA GLU A 2 -31.81 5.52 24.94
C GLU A 2 -30.76 5.01 25.93
N LEU A 3 -31.08 4.88 27.22
CA LEU A 3 -30.20 4.32 28.24
C LEU A 3 -29.77 2.90 27.91
N PHE A 4 -30.65 2.11 27.32
CA PHE A 4 -30.32 0.76 26.87
C PHE A 4 -29.30 0.78 25.72
N LYS A 5 -29.45 1.71 24.78
CA LYS A 5 -28.50 1.89 23.66
C LYS A 5 -27.12 2.33 24.17
N ILE A 6 -27.09 3.24 25.16
CA ILE A 6 -25.85 3.69 25.80
C ILE A 6 -25.15 2.53 26.49
N HIS A 7 -25.88 1.76 27.31
CA HIS A 7 -25.33 0.59 28.02
C HIS A 7 -24.85 -0.51 27.06
N LEU A 8 -25.54 -0.72 25.94
CA LEU A 8 -25.10 -1.65 24.91
C LEU A 8 -23.80 -1.15 24.21
N ALA A 9 -23.72 0.15 23.93
CA ALA A 9 -22.52 0.77 23.36
C ALA A 9 -21.31 0.68 24.32
N GLU A 10 -21.52 0.93 25.63
CA GLU A 10 -20.48 0.77 26.64
C GLU A 10 -19.93 -0.66 26.68
N LYS A 11 -20.81 -1.69 26.67
CA LYS A 11 -20.39 -3.09 26.59
C LYS A 11 -19.61 -3.43 25.35
N TYR A 12 -19.96 -2.83 24.20
CA TYR A 12 -19.19 -3.00 22.95
C TYR A 12 -17.79 -2.40 23.09
N LEU A 13 -17.66 -1.19 23.62
CA LEU A 13 -16.39 -0.51 23.80
C LEU A 13 -15.48 -1.18 24.85
N GLU A 14 -16.05 -1.88 25.83
CA GLU A 14 -15.31 -2.64 26.83
C GLU A 14 -14.85 -4.02 26.34
N ASN A 15 -15.32 -4.47 25.17
CA ASN A 15 -14.97 -5.75 24.60
C ASN A 15 -13.47 -5.84 24.29
N GLU A 16 -12.86 -7.01 24.52
CA GLU A 16 -11.43 -7.24 24.26
C GLU A 16 -11.02 -6.97 22.82
N PHE A 17 -11.87 -7.24 21.84
CA PHE A 17 -11.60 -6.93 20.43
C PHE A 17 -11.42 -5.43 20.19
N TYR A 18 -12.23 -4.59 20.80
CA TYR A 18 -12.08 -3.13 20.72
C TYR A 18 -10.79 -2.67 21.39
N LYS A 19 -10.52 -3.13 22.61
CA LYS A 19 -9.31 -2.74 23.35
C LYS A 19 -8.03 -3.18 22.63
N ASN A 20 -7.99 -4.41 22.15
CA ASN A 20 -6.84 -4.93 21.40
C ASN A 20 -6.66 -4.19 20.07
N THR A 21 -7.75 -3.96 19.34
CA THR A 21 -7.69 -3.24 18.07
C THR A 21 -7.23 -1.80 18.27
N GLU A 22 -7.74 -1.11 19.29
CA GLU A 22 -7.31 0.24 19.65
C GLU A 22 -5.83 0.29 20.03
N PHE A 23 -5.35 -0.67 20.83
CA PHE A 23 -3.93 -0.78 21.19
C PHE A 23 -3.05 -0.96 19.95
N LEU A 24 -3.42 -1.87 19.04
CA LEU A 24 -2.67 -2.12 17.79
C LEU A 24 -2.74 -0.93 16.83
N THR A 25 -3.89 -0.26 16.73
CA THR A 25 -4.06 0.98 15.96
C THR A 25 -3.11 2.08 16.47
N ASN A 26 -3.10 2.31 17.78
CA ASN A 26 -2.23 3.32 18.40
C ASN A 26 -0.75 2.96 18.24
N SER A 27 -0.41 1.68 18.33
CA SER A 27 0.95 1.19 18.05
C SER A 27 1.36 1.51 16.61
N GLU A 28 0.48 1.28 15.63
CA GLU A 28 0.75 1.59 14.23
C GLU A 28 0.92 3.09 13.99
N LEU A 29 0.02 3.90 14.54
CA LEU A 29 0.08 5.36 14.42
C LEU A 29 1.34 5.97 15.04
N SER A 30 1.91 5.33 16.07
CA SER A 30 3.11 5.80 16.77
C SER A 30 4.42 5.50 16.02
N LYS A 31 4.39 4.71 14.95
CA LYS A 31 5.58 4.39 14.16
C LYS A 31 6.13 5.64 13.48
N LEU A 32 7.47 5.77 13.54
CA LEU A 32 8.16 7.01 13.17
C LEU A 32 8.12 7.31 11.68
N TYR A 33 8.45 6.31 10.85
CA TYR A 33 8.59 6.50 9.41
C TYR A 33 7.23 6.36 8.71
N LYS A 34 7.07 7.14 7.63
CA LYS A 34 5.87 7.12 6.78
C LYS A 34 6.24 6.71 5.35
N ARG A 35 5.22 6.38 4.55
CA ARG A 35 5.39 6.06 3.13
C ARG A 35 6.24 7.08 2.37
N THR A 36 6.06 8.36 2.69
CA THR A 36 6.84 9.46 2.11
C THR A 36 8.35 9.30 2.32
N ASP A 37 8.77 8.91 3.54
CA ASP A 37 10.19 8.70 3.85
C ASP A 37 10.78 7.56 3.03
N ILE A 38 10.01 6.48 2.88
CA ILE A 38 10.41 5.28 2.13
C ILE A 38 10.50 5.58 0.64
N ILE A 39 9.48 6.24 0.07
CA ILE A 39 9.45 6.63 -1.34
C ILE A 39 10.64 7.55 -1.66
N ASN A 40 10.86 8.59 -0.86
CA ASN A 40 11.96 9.52 -1.06
C ASN A 40 13.33 8.85 -0.89
N PHE A 41 13.47 7.91 0.04
CA PHE A 41 14.69 7.12 0.16
C PHE A 41 14.95 6.31 -1.12
N ILE A 42 13.95 5.61 -1.65
CA ILE A 42 14.10 4.83 -2.89
C ILE A 42 14.46 5.75 -4.06
N LEU A 43 13.76 6.87 -4.22
CA LEU A 43 14.05 7.85 -5.27
C LEU A 43 15.48 8.40 -5.18
N SER A 44 16.01 8.58 -3.97
CA SER A 44 17.39 9.05 -3.76
C SER A 44 18.46 8.02 -4.14
N GLN A 45 18.10 6.78 -4.48
CA GLN A 45 19.04 5.74 -4.92
C GLN A 45 19.30 5.77 -6.43
N PHE A 46 18.58 6.60 -7.19
CA PHE A 46 18.79 6.76 -8.62
C PHE A 46 19.74 7.92 -8.89
N ASP A 47 20.74 7.68 -9.75
CA ASP A 47 21.75 8.69 -10.15
C ASP A 47 21.24 9.60 -11.30
N GLN A 48 20.04 9.37 -11.82
CA GLN A 48 19.44 10.07 -12.95
C GLN A 48 18.13 10.74 -12.56
N PRO A 49 17.64 11.71 -13.35
CA PRO A 49 16.31 12.27 -13.13
C PRO A 49 15.22 11.21 -13.07
N THR A 50 14.39 11.28 -12.06
CA THR A 50 13.38 10.29 -11.74
C THR A 50 11.99 10.66 -12.23
N THR A 51 11.20 9.66 -12.60
CA THR A 51 9.79 9.78 -12.96
C THR A 51 8.94 8.96 -11.99
N TYR A 52 8.01 9.62 -11.34
CA TYR A 52 7.14 9.07 -10.31
C TYR A 52 5.67 9.08 -10.74
N LEU A 53 4.95 8.02 -10.41
CA LEU A 53 3.49 7.93 -10.57
C LEU A 53 2.86 7.60 -9.22
N GLU A 54 1.80 8.32 -8.84
CA GLU A 54 0.98 8.02 -7.67
C GLU A 54 -0.46 7.72 -8.09
N ILE A 55 -0.96 6.55 -7.71
CA ILE A 55 -2.33 6.08 -7.93
C ILE A 55 -3.07 6.15 -6.60
N GLY A 56 -4.16 6.91 -6.54
CA GLY A 56 -4.92 7.16 -5.32
C GLY A 56 -4.43 8.42 -4.60
N VAL A 57 -4.59 9.58 -5.22
CA VAL A 57 -4.21 10.88 -4.65
C VAL A 57 -5.46 11.62 -4.19
N ARG A 58 -5.93 11.29 -3.00
CA ARG A 58 -7.08 12.00 -2.41
C ARG A 58 -6.80 13.50 -2.24
N ARG A 59 -5.65 13.83 -1.65
CA ARG A 59 -5.13 15.19 -1.47
C ARG A 59 -3.63 15.19 -1.72
N ARG A 60 -3.16 16.11 -2.54
CA ARG A 60 -1.72 16.19 -2.89
C ARG A 60 -0.83 16.44 -1.66
N GLU A 61 -1.34 17.13 -0.65
CA GLU A 61 -0.62 17.47 0.59
C GLU A 61 -0.34 16.25 1.46
N ASP A 62 -1.15 15.19 1.37
CA ASP A 62 -1.03 13.99 2.21
C ASP A 62 0.25 13.19 1.89
N ASN A 63 0.69 13.19 0.61
CA ASN A 63 1.91 12.51 0.17
C ASN A 63 2.54 13.13 -1.08
N PHE A 64 1.79 13.29 -2.18
CA PHE A 64 2.30 13.63 -3.50
C PHE A 64 3.20 14.86 -3.55
N ASN A 65 2.81 15.94 -2.87
CA ASN A 65 3.60 17.17 -2.83
C ASN A 65 4.94 17.01 -2.09
N LEU A 66 5.04 16.03 -1.20
CA LEU A 66 6.22 15.76 -0.38
C LEU A 66 7.22 14.83 -1.07
N ILE A 67 6.88 14.32 -2.25
CA ILE A 67 7.75 13.38 -3.01
C ILE A 67 8.79 14.15 -3.81
N ASN A 68 10.05 13.75 -3.66
CA ASN A 68 11.21 14.34 -4.31
C ASN A 68 11.55 13.57 -5.60
N SER A 69 10.79 13.83 -6.66
CA SER A 69 11.05 13.31 -8.01
C SER A 69 11.03 14.45 -9.02
N ASP A 70 11.82 14.35 -10.09
CA ASP A 70 11.95 15.39 -11.11
C ASP A 70 10.67 15.53 -11.93
N ILE A 71 10.04 14.41 -12.24
CA ILE A 71 8.77 14.35 -12.97
C ILE A 71 7.79 13.54 -12.13
N LYS A 72 6.59 14.09 -11.89
CA LYS A 72 5.56 13.44 -11.07
C LYS A 72 4.21 13.50 -11.76
N TYR A 73 3.46 12.40 -11.65
CA TYR A 73 2.09 12.30 -12.13
C TYR A 73 1.18 11.73 -11.06
N SER A 74 -0.01 12.29 -10.94
CA SER A 74 -1.04 11.91 -9.97
C SER A 74 -2.32 11.46 -10.67
N VAL A 75 -2.87 10.33 -10.21
CA VAL A 75 -4.09 9.71 -10.74
C VAL A 75 -5.06 9.45 -9.61
N ASP A 76 -6.28 9.98 -9.71
CA ASP A 76 -7.37 9.74 -8.77
C ASP A 76 -8.71 10.08 -9.41
N PRO A 77 -9.79 9.28 -9.25
CA PRO A 77 -11.10 9.61 -9.83
C PRO A 77 -11.84 10.73 -9.09
N GLY A 78 -11.40 11.13 -7.89
CA GLY A 78 -12.04 12.17 -7.09
C GLY A 78 -13.32 11.70 -6.37
N PHE A 79 -13.47 10.41 -6.09
CA PHE A 79 -14.69 9.89 -5.44
C PHE A 79 -14.79 10.29 -3.96
N GLU A 80 -13.66 10.43 -3.26
CA GLU A 80 -13.62 10.87 -1.86
C GLU A 80 -13.52 12.39 -1.72
N ASP A 81 -12.88 13.05 -2.67
CA ASP A 81 -12.74 14.51 -2.73
C ASP A 81 -12.92 14.98 -4.17
N GLU A 82 -14.12 15.49 -4.49
CA GLU A 82 -14.44 16.00 -5.84
C GLU A 82 -13.59 17.22 -6.24
N LEU A 83 -12.98 17.89 -5.29
CA LEU A 83 -12.15 19.09 -5.51
C LEU A 83 -10.67 18.76 -5.61
N ASN A 84 -10.27 17.46 -5.52
CA ASN A 84 -8.87 17.10 -5.61
C ASN A 84 -8.23 17.59 -6.92
N ASP A 85 -7.06 18.19 -6.81
CA ASP A 85 -6.26 18.74 -7.91
C ASP A 85 -5.22 17.70 -8.34
N VAL A 86 -5.61 16.79 -9.24
CA VAL A 86 -4.74 15.74 -9.78
C VAL A 86 -4.51 15.92 -11.28
N ASP A 87 -3.39 15.39 -11.79
CA ASP A 87 -3.03 15.51 -13.19
C ASP A 87 -3.99 14.71 -14.08
N PHE A 88 -4.46 13.54 -13.59
CA PHE A 88 -5.41 12.69 -14.29
C PHE A 88 -6.57 12.31 -13.38
N LYS A 89 -7.71 12.98 -13.58
CA LYS A 89 -8.93 12.74 -12.77
C LYS A 89 -9.75 11.59 -13.32
N VAL A 90 -9.18 10.39 -13.27
CA VAL A 90 -9.73 9.14 -13.79
C VAL A 90 -9.36 7.97 -12.87
N THR A 91 -10.01 6.82 -13.04
CA THR A 91 -9.58 5.58 -12.37
C THR A 91 -8.24 5.11 -12.94
N SER A 92 -7.51 4.29 -12.17
CA SER A 92 -6.25 3.70 -12.63
C SER A 92 -6.43 2.86 -13.89
N ASP A 93 -7.54 2.12 -14.03
CA ASP A 93 -7.87 1.34 -15.23
C ASP A 93 -7.93 2.25 -16.47
N ILE A 94 -8.68 3.37 -16.39
CA ILE A 94 -8.78 4.34 -17.49
C ILE A 94 -7.43 5.00 -17.77
N PHE A 95 -6.64 5.28 -16.75
CA PHE A 95 -5.31 5.85 -16.92
C PHE A 95 -4.38 4.91 -17.69
N PHE A 96 -4.29 3.65 -17.31
CA PHE A 96 -3.44 2.68 -17.99
C PHE A 96 -3.93 2.37 -19.41
N ASP A 97 -5.24 2.29 -19.63
CA ASP A 97 -5.81 2.19 -20.99
C ASP A 97 -5.44 3.42 -21.84
N GLY A 98 -5.44 4.59 -21.23
CA GLY A 98 -5.00 5.83 -21.88
C GLY A 98 -3.52 5.84 -22.24
N LEU A 99 -2.66 5.21 -21.43
CA LEU A 99 -1.25 5.01 -21.79
C LEU A 99 -1.10 4.04 -22.97
N ASP A 100 -1.81 2.91 -22.96
CA ASP A 100 -1.78 1.91 -24.02
C ASP A 100 -2.20 2.53 -25.38
N ASN A 101 -3.16 3.45 -25.35
CA ASN A 101 -3.68 4.14 -26.52
C ASN A 101 -2.98 5.48 -26.82
N ASN A 102 -1.92 5.83 -26.09
CA ASN A 102 -1.18 7.09 -26.26
C ASN A 102 -2.06 8.36 -26.12
N THR A 103 -3.06 8.29 -25.22
CA THR A 103 -4.06 9.37 -25.03
C THR A 103 -3.63 10.37 -23.96
N PHE A 104 -3.04 9.91 -22.87
CA PHE A 104 -2.63 10.77 -21.75
C PHE A 104 -1.14 11.14 -21.80
N LEU A 105 -0.28 10.13 -21.86
CA LEU A 105 1.17 10.28 -21.97
C LEU A 105 1.69 9.38 -23.10
N ASP A 106 2.95 9.55 -23.47
CA ASP A 106 3.61 8.64 -24.42
C ASP A 106 3.55 7.21 -23.89
N LYS A 107 3.05 6.26 -24.69
CA LYS A 107 2.96 4.84 -24.33
C LYS A 107 4.30 4.19 -24.00
N ASN A 108 5.41 4.81 -24.41
CA ASN A 108 6.75 4.34 -24.09
C ASN A 108 7.27 4.89 -22.76
N ILE A 109 6.47 5.73 -22.06
CA ILE A 109 6.84 6.22 -20.73
C ILE A 109 7.16 5.05 -19.78
N ARG A 110 8.17 5.20 -18.98
CA ARG A 110 8.50 4.24 -17.89
C ARG A 110 8.81 5.01 -16.63
N PHE A 111 8.31 4.49 -15.52
CA PHE A 111 8.42 5.10 -14.20
C PHE A 111 9.54 4.44 -13.41
N ASP A 112 10.29 5.23 -12.64
CA ASP A 112 11.26 4.74 -11.67
C ASP A 112 10.56 4.22 -10.42
N VAL A 113 9.53 4.94 -9.97
CA VAL A 113 8.71 4.54 -8.83
C VAL A 113 7.23 4.74 -9.16
N ILE A 114 6.42 3.72 -8.88
CA ILE A 114 4.96 3.78 -8.92
C ILE A 114 4.44 3.50 -7.51
N PHE A 115 3.67 4.42 -6.95
CA PHE A 115 3.02 4.25 -5.65
C PHE A 115 1.53 3.94 -5.83
N ILE A 116 1.04 2.92 -5.15
CA ILE A 116 -0.35 2.44 -5.20
C ILE A 116 -0.98 2.62 -3.81
N ASP A 117 -1.93 3.54 -3.71
CA ASP A 117 -2.70 3.86 -2.50
C ASP A 117 -4.15 4.23 -2.87
N GLY A 118 -4.72 3.54 -3.86
CA GLY A 118 -6.06 3.80 -4.39
C GLY A 118 -7.14 3.01 -3.67
N LEU A 119 -7.95 2.25 -4.43
CA LEU A 119 -8.99 1.40 -3.85
C LEU A 119 -8.36 0.18 -3.18
N HIS A 120 -8.54 0.04 -1.87
CA HIS A 120 -7.91 -1.01 -1.04
C HIS A 120 -8.61 -2.38 -1.16
N LEU A 121 -9.14 -2.72 -2.33
CA LEU A 121 -9.70 -4.02 -2.64
C LEU A 121 -8.74 -4.86 -3.46
N ALA A 122 -8.52 -6.10 -3.05
CA ALA A 122 -7.51 -7.00 -3.62
C ALA A 122 -7.60 -7.10 -5.15
N GLU A 123 -8.80 -7.16 -5.71
CA GLU A 123 -8.99 -7.27 -7.16
C GLU A 123 -8.44 -6.05 -7.91
N GLN A 124 -8.73 -4.84 -7.40
CA GLN A 124 -8.24 -3.61 -8.03
C GLN A 124 -6.74 -3.45 -7.83
N VAL A 125 -6.25 -3.68 -6.62
CA VAL A 125 -4.82 -3.62 -6.31
C VAL A 125 -4.02 -4.60 -7.18
N GLU A 126 -4.54 -5.79 -7.48
CA GLU A 126 -3.89 -6.73 -8.38
C GLU A 126 -3.79 -6.21 -9.82
N LYS A 127 -4.84 -5.55 -10.33
CA LYS A 127 -4.81 -4.89 -11.64
C LYS A 127 -3.78 -3.76 -11.66
N ASP A 128 -3.76 -2.95 -10.60
CA ASP A 128 -2.82 -1.84 -10.48
C ASP A 128 -1.37 -2.33 -10.46
N ILE A 129 -1.06 -3.42 -9.73
CA ILE A 129 0.26 -4.06 -9.74
C ILE A 129 0.60 -4.58 -11.14
N TYR A 130 -0.33 -5.29 -11.78
CA TYR A 130 -0.10 -5.85 -13.13
C TYR A 130 0.20 -4.76 -14.14
N ASN A 131 -0.60 -3.70 -14.19
CA ASN A 131 -0.40 -2.57 -15.07
C ASN A 131 0.88 -1.80 -14.73
N SER A 132 1.14 -1.57 -13.45
CA SER A 132 2.36 -0.91 -12.98
C SER A 132 3.62 -1.67 -13.43
N LEU A 133 3.65 -2.99 -13.36
CA LEU A 133 4.80 -3.80 -13.83
C LEU A 133 5.10 -3.63 -15.31
N ARG A 134 4.09 -3.31 -16.14
CA ARG A 134 4.26 -3.05 -17.59
C ARG A 134 4.93 -1.69 -17.86
N TYR A 135 4.66 -0.71 -17.02
CA TYR A 135 5.15 0.66 -17.15
C TYR A 135 6.33 0.99 -16.22
N LEU A 136 6.75 0.03 -15.39
CA LEU A 136 7.90 0.16 -14.52
C LEU A 136 9.20 -0.05 -15.30
N LYS A 137 10.22 0.79 -15.06
CA LYS A 137 11.60 0.52 -15.50
C LYS A 137 12.09 -0.80 -14.89
N ASP A 138 13.11 -1.41 -15.47
CA ASP A 138 13.59 -2.72 -14.98
C ASP A 138 14.22 -2.62 -13.58
N ASP A 139 14.89 -1.53 -13.27
CA ASP A 139 15.46 -1.21 -11.96
C ASP A 139 14.50 -0.42 -11.04
N GLY A 140 13.26 -0.20 -11.49
CA GLY A 140 12.24 0.54 -10.77
C GLY A 140 11.57 -0.23 -9.62
N PHE A 141 10.74 0.50 -8.87
CA PHE A 141 10.03 -0.03 -7.70
C PHE A 141 8.54 0.30 -7.76
N ILE A 142 7.70 -0.70 -7.46
CA ILE A 142 6.31 -0.47 -7.06
C ILE A 142 6.30 -0.42 -5.54
N ILE A 143 5.64 0.60 -4.99
CA ILE A 143 5.44 0.80 -3.57
C ILE A 143 3.94 0.78 -3.32
N MET A 144 3.50 0.10 -2.27
CA MET A 144 2.08 -0.08 -1.96
C MET A 144 1.82 0.29 -0.51
N HIS A 145 0.72 0.95 -0.25
CA HIS A 145 0.25 1.22 1.11
C HIS A 145 -0.64 0.09 1.63
N ASP A 146 -0.92 0.08 2.94
CA ASP A 146 -1.91 -0.81 3.58
C ASP A 146 -1.66 -2.32 3.45
N CYS A 147 -0.41 -2.74 3.31
CA CYS A 147 -0.07 -4.15 3.16
C CYS A 147 -0.04 -4.96 4.46
N ASN A 148 -0.06 -4.30 5.65
CA ASN A 148 0.08 -4.95 6.94
C ASN A 148 -1.05 -4.60 7.92
N PRO A 149 -2.30 -4.99 7.65
CA PRO A 149 -3.43 -4.68 8.54
C PRO A 149 -3.22 -5.25 9.94
N PRO A 150 -3.30 -4.43 11.02
CA PRO A 150 -3.04 -4.88 12.38
C PRO A 150 -4.01 -5.95 12.90
N THR A 151 -5.29 -5.88 12.50
CA THR A 151 -6.33 -6.84 12.87
C THR A 151 -7.21 -7.19 11.67
N GLU A 152 -8.02 -8.25 11.79
CA GLU A 152 -9.02 -8.63 10.80
C GLU A 152 -10.05 -7.51 10.51
N PHE A 153 -10.27 -6.61 11.48
CA PHE A 153 -11.18 -5.49 11.32
C PHE A 153 -10.61 -4.42 10.37
N HIS A 154 -9.29 -4.20 10.40
CA HIS A 154 -8.61 -3.36 9.41
C HIS A 154 -8.57 -4.01 8.02
N ALA A 155 -8.52 -5.35 7.99
CA ALA A 155 -8.46 -6.16 6.76
C ALA A 155 -9.82 -6.42 6.11
N SER A 156 -10.88 -5.73 6.55
CA SER A 156 -12.24 -5.89 6.04
C SER A 156 -12.37 -5.42 4.59
N GLU A 157 -13.21 -6.10 3.80
CA GLU A 157 -13.60 -5.63 2.47
C GLU A 157 -14.56 -4.44 2.52
N ASN A 158 -15.25 -4.26 3.65
CA ASN A 158 -16.27 -3.24 3.80
C ASN A 158 -15.72 -1.99 4.50
N TYR A 159 -15.67 -0.90 3.77
CA TYR A 159 -15.24 0.41 4.27
C TYR A 159 -16.27 1.08 5.20
N ASP A 160 -17.58 0.85 4.97
CA ASP A 160 -18.67 1.58 5.66
C ASP A 160 -18.98 1.07 7.09
N PHE A 161 -18.17 0.19 7.63
CA PHE A 161 -18.44 -0.39 8.94
C PHE A 161 -18.00 0.52 10.09
N LYS A 162 -18.73 1.61 10.32
CA LYS A 162 -18.44 2.64 11.34
C LYS A 162 -18.39 2.12 12.79
N LEU A 163 -19.02 0.98 13.07
CA LEU A 163 -19.01 0.32 14.40
C LEU A 163 -17.93 -0.75 14.50
N SER A 164 -17.02 -0.83 13.53
CA SER A 164 -15.88 -1.73 13.59
C SER A 164 -14.95 -1.37 14.74
N PRO A 165 -14.31 -2.35 15.40
CA PRO A 165 -13.24 -2.10 16.34
C PRO A 165 -12.10 -1.24 15.78
N SER A 166 -11.88 -1.23 14.46
CA SER A 166 -10.88 -0.37 13.79
C SER A 166 -11.27 1.10 13.69
N LYS A 167 -12.50 1.49 14.08
CA LYS A 167 -12.98 2.88 14.15
C LYS A 167 -12.75 3.69 12.86
N GLY A 168 -12.87 3.05 11.71
CA GLY A 168 -12.70 3.71 10.41
C GLY A 168 -11.26 3.69 9.87
N PHE A 169 -10.29 3.18 10.58
CA PHE A 169 -9.00 2.82 9.99
C PHE A 169 -9.16 1.57 9.13
N TRP A 170 -8.79 1.65 7.86
CA TRP A 170 -9.14 0.62 6.88
C TRP A 170 -8.00 0.38 5.90
N ASN A 171 -7.36 -0.77 6.04
CA ASN A 171 -6.36 -1.28 5.09
C ASN A 171 -7.02 -2.05 3.93
N GLY A 172 -8.28 -2.44 4.11
CA GLY A 172 -8.97 -3.28 3.13
C GLY A 172 -8.30 -4.62 2.91
N THR A 173 -8.37 -5.11 1.70
CA THR A 173 -7.81 -6.40 1.31
C THR A 173 -6.50 -6.30 0.52
N THR A 174 -5.83 -5.15 0.53
CA THR A 174 -4.54 -4.90 -0.14
C THR A 174 -3.50 -5.96 0.20
N TRP A 175 -3.43 -6.41 1.46
CA TRP A 175 -2.53 -7.45 1.92
C TRP A 175 -2.66 -8.78 1.13
N LYS A 176 -3.86 -9.12 0.64
CA LYS A 176 -4.10 -10.36 -0.15
C LYS A 176 -3.35 -10.28 -1.48
N SER A 177 -3.42 -9.15 -2.17
CA SER A 177 -2.70 -8.93 -3.43
C SER A 177 -1.20 -8.87 -3.22
N PHE A 178 -0.74 -8.21 -2.15
CA PHE A 178 0.68 -8.22 -1.81
C PHE A 178 1.18 -9.63 -1.49
N PHE A 179 0.47 -10.39 -0.65
CA PHE A 179 0.79 -11.78 -0.33
C PHE A 179 0.85 -12.66 -1.60
N LYS A 180 -0.10 -12.50 -2.53
CA LYS A 180 -0.09 -13.22 -3.82
C LYS A 180 1.19 -12.94 -4.62
N ASN A 181 1.63 -11.69 -4.63
CA ASN A 181 2.88 -11.29 -5.29
C ASN A 181 4.13 -11.81 -4.54
N ARG A 182 4.04 -12.06 -3.22
CA ARG A 182 5.11 -12.72 -2.45
C ARG A 182 5.36 -14.17 -2.84
N LEU A 183 4.42 -14.82 -3.54
CA LEU A 183 4.57 -16.19 -4.05
C LEU A 183 5.33 -16.27 -5.40
N ARG A 184 5.57 -15.13 -6.06
CA ARG A 184 6.17 -15.07 -7.39
C ARG A 184 7.70 -15.19 -7.34
N ASN A 185 8.29 -15.81 -8.37
CA ASN A 185 9.73 -15.96 -8.52
C ASN A 185 10.36 -14.95 -9.50
N ASP A 186 9.52 -14.25 -10.29
CA ASP A 186 9.96 -13.29 -11.31
C ASP A 186 10.13 -11.85 -10.77
N ILE A 187 9.75 -11.63 -9.54
CA ILE A 187 9.91 -10.38 -8.80
C ILE A 187 10.46 -10.67 -7.39
N SER A 188 11.02 -9.64 -6.76
CA SER A 188 11.39 -9.70 -5.34
C SER A 188 10.60 -8.66 -4.57
N SER A 189 10.18 -8.98 -3.34
CA SER A 189 9.33 -8.10 -2.56
C SER A 189 9.55 -8.25 -1.05
N CYS A 190 9.34 -7.15 -0.33
CA CYS A 190 9.30 -7.08 1.12
C CYS A 190 8.25 -6.05 1.57
N CYS A 191 7.85 -6.10 2.82
CA CYS A 191 6.99 -5.09 3.44
C CYS A 191 7.75 -4.42 4.58
N ILE A 192 7.76 -3.11 4.60
CA ILE A 192 8.34 -2.34 5.71
C ILE A 192 7.30 -2.19 6.80
N ASP A 193 7.68 -2.55 8.03
CA ASP A 193 6.81 -2.56 9.21
C ASP A 193 6.62 -1.14 9.77
N THR A 194 5.96 -0.31 9.00
CA THR A 194 5.55 1.05 9.38
C THR A 194 4.39 1.51 8.49
N ASP A 195 3.67 2.57 8.94
CA ASP A 195 2.63 3.23 8.17
C ASP A 195 1.65 2.25 7.53
N TRP A 196 1.06 1.36 8.33
CA TRP A 196 0.10 0.32 7.92
C TRP A 196 0.68 -0.77 6.98
N GLY A 197 2.00 -0.84 6.89
CA GLY A 197 2.74 -1.74 6.01
C GLY A 197 2.96 -1.18 4.61
N VAL A 198 4.19 -0.77 4.36
CA VAL A 198 4.61 -0.30 3.04
C VAL A 198 5.23 -1.46 2.26
N GLY A 199 4.44 -2.03 1.36
CA GLY A 199 4.88 -3.11 0.47
C GLY A 199 5.77 -2.59 -0.67
N ILE A 200 6.85 -3.30 -0.98
CA ILE A 200 7.80 -2.94 -2.04
C ILE A 200 7.98 -4.12 -2.97
N ILE A 201 7.92 -3.87 -4.26
CA ILE A 201 8.13 -4.85 -5.33
C ILE A 201 9.19 -4.30 -6.30
N SER A 202 10.14 -5.13 -6.72
CA SER A 202 11.10 -4.83 -7.79
C SER A 202 11.33 -6.04 -8.68
N LYS A 203 11.63 -5.81 -9.96
CA LYS A 203 12.00 -6.85 -10.92
C LYS A 203 13.44 -7.35 -10.71
N THR A 204 14.33 -6.47 -10.31
CA THR A 204 15.78 -6.73 -10.30
C THR A 204 16.42 -6.67 -8.91
N LYS A 205 15.93 -5.77 -8.02
CA LYS A 205 16.49 -5.63 -6.68
C LYS A 205 16.07 -6.80 -5.79
N LYS A 206 17.03 -7.59 -5.33
CA LYS A 206 16.79 -8.68 -4.38
C LYS A 206 16.48 -8.12 -2.99
N MET A 207 15.31 -8.49 -2.46
CA MET A 207 14.82 -8.06 -1.14
C MET A 207 14.38 -9.26 -0.27
N GLY A 208 14.54 -10.47 -0.75
CA GLY A 208 14.19 -11.72 -0.08
C GLY A 208 13.62 -12.74 -1.05
N GLU A 209 13.48 -13.97 -0.57
CA GLU A 209 12.92 -15.08 -1.34
C GLU A 209 11.38 -15.05 -1.32
N PRO A 210 10.71 -15.67 -2.30
CA PRO A 210 9.27 -15.88 -2.27
C PRO A 210 8.83 -16.57 -0.98
N THR A 211 7.62 -16.25 -0.51
CA THR A 211 7.06 -16.96 0.64
C THR A 211 6.58 -18.36 0.25
N ASN A 212 6.70 -19.31 1.18
CA ASN A 212 6.14 -20.65 1.08
C ASN A 212 4.94 -20.86 2.02
N VAL A 213 4.42 -19.79 2.61
CA VAL A 213 3.24 -19.87 3.48
C VAL A 213 2.04 -20.34 2.67
N TYR A 214 1.40 -21.43 3.11
CA TYR A 214 0.23 -21.97 2.46
C TYR A 214 -1.04 -21.33 3.01
N ASN A 215 -1.63 -20.41 2.25
CA ASN A 215 -2.89 -19.73 2.59
C ASN A 215 -3.73 -19.49 1.32
N PRO A 216 -4.25 -20.58 0.69
CA PRO A 216 -4.92 -20.49 -0.62
C PRO A 216 -6.25 -19.73 -0.57
N PHE A 217 -6.87 -19.58 0.59
CA PHE A 217 -8.14 -18.88 0.78
C PHE A 217 -7.97 -17.48 1.38
N PHE A 218 -6.73 -17.01 1.55
CA PHE A 218 -6.43 -15.71 2.16
C PHE A 218 -7.11 -15.51 3.51
N GLU A 219 -7.07 -16.53 4.36
CA GLU A 219 -7.60 -16.47 5.73
C GLU A 219 -6.74 -15.55 6.58
N TYR A 220 -7.37 -14.57 7.23
CA TYR A 220 -6.66 -13.59 8.04
C TYR A 220 -5.90 -14.25 9.21
N LYS A 221 -6.47 -15.26 9.87
CA LYS A 221 -5.81 -15.98 10.98
C LYS A 221 -4.52 -16.69 10.58
N ILE A 222 -4.46 -17.23 9.36
CA ILE A 222 -3.23 -17.82 8.82
C ILE A 222 -2.23 -16.71 8.52
N PHE A 223 -2.67 -15.63 7.89
CA PHE A 223 -1.84 -14.45 7.66
C PHE A 223 -1.29 -13.88 8.96
N GLU A 224 -2.12 -13.66 9.98
CA GLU A 224 -1.73 -13.15 11.29
C GLU A 224 -0.65 -14.03 11.94
N LYS A 225 -0.83 -15.36 11.90
CA LYS A 225 0.13 -16.33 12.49
C LYS A 225 1.48 -16.32 11.78
N PHE A 226 1.50 -16.17 10.46
CA PHE A 226 2.70 -16.21 9.61
C PHE A 226 2.97 -14.84 8.95
N ARG A 227 2.63 -13.77 9.62
CA ARG A 227 2.69 -12.38 9.11
C ARG A 227 4.07 -12.01 8.60
N LYS A 228 5.11 -12.30 9.38
CA LYS A 228 6.49 -11.98 9.04
C LYS A 228 6.94 -12.69 7.76
N GLU A 229 6.66 -13.96 7.63
CA GLU A 229 7.00 -14.78 6.47
C GLU A 229 6.13 -14.42 5.26
N SER A 230 4.84 -14.20 5.48
CA SER A 230 3.87 -13.84 4.44
C SER A 230 4.25 -12.53 3.76
N LEU A 231 4.70 -11.56 4.53
CA LEU A 231 5.03 -10.21 4.05
C LEU A 231 6.52 -10.03 3.75
N ASN A 232 7.41 -10.93 4.21
CA ASN A 232 8.83 -10.62 4.36
C ASN A 232 8.98 -9.29 5.11
N LEU A 233 8.39 -9.25 6.31
CA LEU A 233 8.24 -8.02 7.10
C LEU A 233 9.59 -7.63 7.70
N ILE A 234 10.07 -6.44 7.39
CA ILE A 234 11.38 -5.92 7.81
C ILE A 234 11.26 -4.49 8.33
N SER A 235 12.26 -4.04 9.09
CA SER A 235 12.37 -2.64 9.48
C SER A 235 12.86 -1.77 8.31
N PHE A 236 12.55 -0.46 8.36
CA PHE A 236 13.09 0.47 7.36
C PHE A 236 14.63 0.54 7.42
N GLU A 237 15.20 0.42 8.61
CA GLU A 237 16.66 0.38 8.77
C GLU A 237 17.30 -0.84 8.08
N ASP A 238 16.66 -2.02 8.16
CA ASP A 238 17.17 -3.21 7.46
C ASP A 238 17.00 -3.08 5.94
N PHE A 239 15.90 -2.46 5.50
CA PHE A 239 15.70 -2.16 4.09
C PHE A 239 16.82 -1.23 3.56
N LYS A 240 17.15 -0.15 4.27
CA LYS A 240 18.23 0.77 3.88
C LYS A 240 19.59 0.06 3.74
N LYS A 241 19.89 -0.91 4.60
CA LYS A 241 21.13 -1.69 4.52
C LYS A 241 21.27 -2.46 3.20
N MET A 242 20.15 -2.86 2.56
CA MET A 242 20.19 -3.55 1.27
C MET A 242 20.73 -2.67 0.13
N PHE A 243 20.70 -1.36 0.27
CA PHE A 243 21.29 -0.41 -0.70
C PHE A 243 22.75 -0.04 -0.38
N ASN A 244 23.14 -0.15 0.88
CA ASN A 244 24.49 0.17 1.33
C ASN A 244 25.52 -0.94 1.09
N SER A 245 25.07 -2.17 0.86
CA SER A 245 25.93 -3.29 0.47
C SER A 245 26.33 -3.12 -1.00
N LYS A 246 27.41 -2.39 -1.25
CA LYS A 246 28.13 -2.46 -2.54
C LYS A 246 28.58 -3.91 -2.70
N SER A 247 27.92 -4.64 -3.62
CA SER A 247 28.39 -5.94 -4.13
C SER A 247 29.67 -5.79 -4.94
#